data_80444bd2da38b6a3ff29d7e5ddc7c95d
#
_entry.id   80444bd2da38b6a3ff29d7e5ddc7c95d
#
_cell.length_a   1.000
_cell.length_b   1.000
_cell.length_c   1.000
_cell.angle_alpha   90.00
_cell.angle_beta   90.00
_cell.angle_gamma   90.00
#
_symmetry.space_group_name_H-M   'P 1'
#
loop_
_entity.id
_entity.type
_entity.pdbx_description
1 polymer ?
#
loop_
_entity_poly.entity_id
_entity_poly.type
_entity_poly.pdbx_seq_one_letter_code
_entity_poly.pdbx_strand_id
1 'polypeptide(L)'
;MKIAIIGSGISGLSAALILSQKHQITIFEINKRYGGHANTVQINNENTTIKVDTGFIVFNKLNYPNLVGFLKYLNVETIKSDMSFAVSARDGELEYSGSLKGMFAQKKNYFNLKFYKMLKDIIRFFIFGYKYAFNVRENENLKDYLNRCNFSDEFANDHLIPMSSAIWSCPEKEILTFPAKNLLTFFKNHQLINFLIRPKWRTVKGGSIQ
;
A
#
# COMPACT_ATOMS: atom_id res chain seq x y z
N MET A 1 17.46 20.68 27.68
CA MET A 1 16.02 20.81 28.06
C MET A 1 15.44 19.44 28.36
N LYS A 2 14.33 19.38 29.08
CA LYS A 2 13.48 18.18 29.22
C LYS A 2 12.39 18.23 28.15
N ILE A 3 12.23 17.19 27.37
CA ILE A 3 11.28 17.13 26.26
C ILE A 3 10.40 15.91 26.43
N ALA A 4 9.08 16.08 26.37
CA ALA A 4 8.09 15.01 26.35
C ALA A 4 7.69 14.73 24.89
N ILE A 5 7.69 13.46 24.51
CA ILE A 5 7.23 12.99 23.20
C ILE A 5 6.01 12.10 23.42
N ILE A 6 4.91 12.40 22.75
CA ILE A 6 3.67 11.66 22.85
C ILE A 6 3.58 10.68 21.69
N GLY A 7 3.54 9.40 22.01
CA GLY A 7 3.49 8.29 21.06
C GLY A 7 4.86 7.73 20.68
N SER A 8 4.95 6.41 20.64
CA SER A 8 6.16 5.64 20.29
C SER A 8 6.10 5.03 18.89
N GLY A 9 5.34 5.62 17.98
CA GLY A 9 5.40 5.29 16.56
C GLY A 9 6.70 5.80 15.92
N ILE A 10 6.90 5.52 14.63
CA ILE A 10 8.13 5.88 13.91
C ILE A 10 8.49 7.36 14.04
N SER A 11 7.51 8.27 14.02
CA SER A 11 7.74 9.71 14.15
C SER A 11 8.28 10.09 15.54
N GLY A 12 7.65 9.56 16.60
CA GLY A 12 8.08 9.81 17.98
C GLY A 12 9.44 9.21 18.28
N LEU A 13 9.68 7.98 17.85
CA LEU A 13 10.98 7.30 18.04
C LEU A 13 12.11 7.98 17.25
N SER A 14 11.85 8.43 16.01
CA SER A 14 12.84 9.16 15.21
C SER A 14 13.19 10.51 15.85
N ALA A 15 12.16 11.25 16.32
CA ALA A 15 12.39 12.50 17.03
C ALA A 15 13.17 12.30 18.34
N ALA A 16 12.79 11.26 19.11
CA ALA A 16 13.49 10.91 20.34
C ALA A 16 14.97 10.60 20.09
N LEU A 17 15.28 9.79 19.09
CA LEU A 17 16.65 9.42 18.74
C LEU A 17 17.51 10.65 18.42
N ILE A 18 17.01 11.57 17.62
CA ILE A 18 17.75 12.77 17.22
C ILE A 18 17.91 13.72 18.40
N LEU A 19 16.84 13.98 19.13
CA LEU A 19 16.81 14.95 20.22
C LEU A 19 17.57 14.46 21.47
N SER A 20 17.61 13.16 21.72
CA SER A 20 18.31 12.57 22.88
C SER A 20 19.81 12.84 22.88
N GLN A 21 20.40 13.18 21.73
CA GLN A 21 21.82 13.56 21.63
C GLN A 21 22.15 14.83 22.43
N LYS A 22 21.18 15.71 22.66
CA LYS A 22 21.36 17.01 23.31
C LYS A 22 20.36 17.32 24.42
N HIS A 23 19.35 16.49 24.59
CA HIS A 23 18.22 16.75 25.49
C HIS A 23 17.82 15.49 26.28
N GLN A 24 17.20 15.70 27.43
CA GLN A 24 16.59 14.61 28.20
C GLN A 24 15.19 14.35 27.65
N ILE A 25 14.96 13.14 27.13
CA ILE A 25 13.72 12.76 26.46
C ILE A 25 12.91 11.83 27.36
N THR A 26 11.60 12.06 27.42
CA THR A 26 10.62 11.14 27.99
C THR A 26 9.58 10.85 26.93
N ILE A 27 9.37 9.57 26.60
CA ILE A 27 8.35 9.13 25.65
C ILE A 27 7.14 8.61 26.44
N PHE A 28 5.95 9.08 26.11
CA PHE A 28 4.69 8.61 26.65
C PHE A 28 3.96 7.78 25.59
N GLU A 29 3.64 6.53 25.92
CA GLU A 29 2.91 5.60 25.06
C GLU A 29 1.69 5.06 25.81
N ILE A 30 0.52 5.09 25.16
CA ILE A 30 -0.74 4.62 25.76
C ILE A 30 -0.87 3.10 25.66
N ASN A 31 -0.25 2.49 24.65
CA ASN A 31 -0.31 1.04 24.45
C ASN A 31 0.76 0.33 25.27
N LYS A 32 0.54 -0.94 25.55
CA LYS A 32 1.55 -1.83 26.21
C LYS A 32 2.74 -2.13 25.31
N ARG A 33 2.68 -1.81 24.04
CA ARG A 33 3.75 -1.99 23.04
C ARG A 33 4.14 -0.66 22.42
N TYR A 34 5.40 -0.54 22.02
CA TYR A 34 5.90 0.58 21.19
C TYR A 34 5.91 0.19 19.72
N GLY A 35 6.19 1.14 18.83
CA GLY A 35 6.28 0.95 17.38
C GLY A 35 5.09 1.51 16.60
N GLY A 36 3.96 1.79 17.27
CA GLY A 36 2.79 2.38 16.61
C GLY A 36 2.23 1.44 15.53
N HIS A 37 2.21 1.90 14.26
CA HIS A 37 1.76 1.10 13.12
C HIS A 37 2.73 -0.05 12.78
N ALA A 38 4.02 0.07 13.06
CA ALA A 38 4.93 -1.06 12.96
C ALA A 38 4.57 -2.12 14.00
N ASN A 39 4.28 -3.33 13.56
CA ASN A 39 3.88 -4.43 14.44
C ASN A 39 4.28 -5.77 13.83
N THR A 40 5.17 -6.46 14.52
CA THR A 40 5.63 -7.80 14.15
C THR A 40 5.08 -8.81 15.15
N VAL A 41 4.28 -9.73 14.69
CA VAL A 41 3.73 -10.84 15.50
C VAL A 41 4.60 -12.07 15.33
N GLN A 42 4.90 -12.76 16.42
CA GLN A 42 5.61 -14.04 16.38
C GLN A 42 4.60 -15.19 16.44
N ILE A 43 4.68 -16.07 15.47
CA ILE A 43 3.89 -17.29 15.41
C ILE A 43 4.83 -18.46 15.66
N ASN A 44 4.61 -19.18 16.75
CA ASN A 44 5.38 -20.37 17.09
C ASN A 44 4.66 -21.59 16.49
N ASN A 45 5.34 -22.30 15.62
CA ASN A 45 4.95 -23.64 15.18
C ASN A 45 5.94 -24.65 15.79
N GLU A 46 5.60 -25.93 15.86
CA GLU A 46 6.32 -26.99 16.60
C GLU A 46 7.85 -26.94 16.50
N ASN A 47 8.42 -26.50 15.36
CA ASN A 47 9.86 -26.45 15.13
C ASN A 47 10.40 -25.08 14.67
N THR A 48 9.56 -24.06 14.51
CA THR A 48 9.99 -22.77 13.94
C THR A 48 9.22 -21.59 14.52
N THR A 49 9.91 -20.47 14.71
CA THR A 49 9.28 -19.19 15.01
C THR A 49 9.25 -18.34 13.75
N ILE A 50 8.06 -17.99 13.30
CA ILE A 50 7.84 -17.13 12.14
C ILE A 50 7.46 -15.73 12.62
N LYS A 51 8.15 -14.72 12.11
CA LYS A 51 7.86 -13.32 12.37
C LYS A 51 7.03 -12.75 11.23
N VAL A 52 5.86 -12.20 11.54
CA VAL A 52 4.91 -11.67 10.57
C VAL A 52 4.64 -10.20 10.87
N ASP A 53 4.95 -9.33 9.92
CA ASP A 53 4.56 -7.92 10.00
C ASP A 53 3.08 -7.76 9.66
N THR A 54 2.32 -7.13 10.57
CA THR A 54 0.86 -6.96 10.44
C THR A 54 0.45 -5.50 10.19
N GLY A 55 1.38 -4.57 10.22
CA GLY A 55 1.13 -3.15 9.97
C GLY A 55 2.00 -2.66 8.81
N PHE A 56 3.18 -2.12 9.12
CA PHE A 56 4.14 -1.71 8.10
C PHE A 56 4.87 -2.94 7.54
N ILE A 57 4.61 -3.28 6.26
CA ILE A 57 5.08 -4.53 5.66
C ILE A 57 6.22 -4.30 4.67
N VAL A 58 6.05 -3.36 3.72
CA VAL A 58 6.98 -3.14 2.62
C VAL A 58 7.21 -1.67 2.33
N PHE A 59 8.36 -1.36 1.76
CA PHE A 59 8.72 -0.05 1.25
C PHE A 59 9.58 -0.18 -0.01
N ASN A 60 9.77 0.92 -0.74
CA ASN A 60 10.71 0.99 -1.84
C ASN A 60 11.66 2.17 -1.65
N LYS A 61 12.86 2.07 -2.22
CA LYS A 61 13.89 3.09 -2.01
C LYS A 61 13.59 4.42 -2.68
N LEU A 62 12.78 4.40 -3.74
CA LEU A 62 12.47 5.58 -4.53
C LEU A 62 11.54 6.53 -3.76
N ASN A 63 10.48 5.98 -3.18
CA ASN A 63 9.42 6.76 -2.55
C ASN A 63 9.69 7.07 -1.07
N TYR A 64 10.63 6.33 -0.45
CA TYR A 64 10.92 6.42 0.98
C TYR A 64 12.40 6.76 1.27
N PRO A 65 12.98 7.84 0.66
CA PRO A 65 14.39 8.13 0.82
C PRO A 65 14.80 8.41 2.27
N ASN A 66 13.95 9.09 3.04
CA ASN A 66 14.22 9.40 4.45
C ASN A 66 14.20 8.13 5.32
N LEU A 67 13.24 7.22 5.08
CA LEU A 67 13.21 5.92 5.78
C LEU A 67 14.45 5.10 5.45
N VAL A 68 14.85 5.06 4.18
CA VAL A 68 16.07 4.36 3.74
C VAL A 68 17.32 4.94 4.44
N GLY A 69 17.43 6.26 4.50
CA GLY A 69 18.51 6.94 5.22
C GLY A 69 18.51 6.62 6.72
N PHE A 70 17.33 6.60 7.33
CA PHE A 70 17.15 6.29 8.74
C PHE A 70 17.51 4.84 9.07
N LEU A 71 17.03 3.87 8.30
CA LEU A 71 17.39 2.46 8.47
C LEU A 71 18.88 2.22 8.28
N LYS A 72 19.52 2.93 7.32
CA LYS A 72 20.96 2.87 7.12
C LYS A 72 21.71 3.46 8.33
N TYR A 73 21.26 4.58 8.87
CA TYR A 73 21.87 5.21 10.05
C TYR A 73 21.81 4.27 11.27
N LEU A 74 20.73 3.54 11.42
CA LEU A 74 20.55 2.56 12.51
C LEU A 74 21.19 1.18 12.21
N ASN A 75 21.85 0.99 11.06
CA ASN A 75 22.37 -0.29 10.60
C ASN A 75 21.33 -1.41 10.53
N VAL A 76 20.06 -1.06 10.25
CA VAL A 76 18.98 -2.03 10.10
C VAL A 76 19.04 -2.69 8.73
N GLU A 77 19.17 -4.02 8.72
CA GLU A 77 19.24 -4.78 7.48
C GLU A 77 17.87 -4.89 6.82
N THR A 78 17.83 -4.72 5.49
CA THR A 78 16.61 -4.87 4.70
C THR A 78 16.81 -5.88 3.59
N ILE A 79 15.80 -6.67 3.31
CA ILE A 79 15.82 -7.71 2.26
C ILE A 79 14.84 -7.36 1.13
N LYS A 80 15.04 -7.97 -0.04
CA LYS A 80 14.06 -7.88 -1.14
C LYS A 80 12.77 -8.54 -0.71
N SER A 81 11.67 -7.93 -1.08
CA SER A 81 10.32 -8.46 -0.86
C SER A 81 9.55 -8.47 -2.16
N ASP A 82 8.58 -9.34 -2.24
CA ASP A 82 7.64 -9.40 -3.35
C ASP A 82 6.29 -8.87 -2.85
N MET A 83 5.75 -7.89 -3.58
CA MET A 83 4.42 -7.36 -3.30
C MET A 83 3.54 -7.64 -4.50
N SER A 84 2.57 -8.50 -4.32
CA SER A 84 1.57 -8.85 -5.31
C SER A 84 0.19 -8.35 -4.89
N PHE A 85 -0.70 -8.22 -5.85
CA PHE A 85 -2.09 -7.89 -5.66
C PHE A 85 -2.94 -9.02 -6.22
N ALA A 86 -3.91 -9.47 -5.45
CA ALA A 86 -4.90 -10.45 -5.87
C ALA A 86 -6.28 -10.02 -5.37
N VAL A 87 -7.29 -10.39 -6.10
CA VAL A 87 -8.70 -10.18 -5.74
C VAL A 87 -9.39 -11.53 -5.67
N SER A 88 -10.12 -11.75 -4.59
CA SER A 88 -11.14 -12.77 -4.44
C SER A 88 -12.42 -12.06 -4.04
N ALA A 89 -13.44 -12.11 -4.87
CA ALA A 89 -14.69 -11.41 -4.69
C ALA A 89 -15.88 -12.33 -4.91
N ARG A 90 -17.01 -11.99 -4.27
CA ARG A 90 -18.28 -12.73 -4.39
C ARG A 90 -18.11 -14.23 -4.11
N ASP A 91 -17.53 -14.53 -2.94
CA ASP A 91 -17.31 -15.91 -2.47
C ASP A 91 -16.56 -16.80 -3.48
N GLY A 92 -15.53 -16.22 -4.14
CA GLY A 92 -14.71 -16.92 -5.13
C GLY A 92 -15.30 -16.95 -6.54
N GLU A 93 -16.38 -16.23 -6.81
CA GLU A 93 -16.90 -16.11 -8.17
C GLU A 93 -15.91 -15.39 -9.10
N LEU A 94 -15.17 -14.42 -8.57
CA LEU A 94 -14.11 -13.74 -9.31
C LEU A 94 -12.81 -13.81 -8.52
N GLU A 95 -11.83 -14.49 -9.10
CA GLU A 95 -10.48 -14.53 -8.56
C GLU A 95 -9.45 -14.29 -9.67
N TYR A 96 -8.51 -13.40 -9.39
CA TYR A 96 -7.39 -13.14 -10.28
C TYR A 96 -6.24 -12.46 -9.50
N SER A 97 -5.05 -12.42 -10.09
CA SER A 97 -3.93 -11.66 -9.55
C SER A 97 -3.29 -10.75 -10.62
N GLY A 98 -2.51 -9.77 -10.18
CA GLY A 98 -1.91 -8.75 -11.04
C GLY A 98 -0.78 -9.22 -11.97
N SER A 99 -0.61 -10.53 -12.16
CA SER A 99 0.31 -11.10 -13.16
C SER A 99 -0.46 -11.59 -14.39
N LEU A 100 0.19 -11.66 -15.55
CA LEU A 100 -0.46 -12.16 -16.78
C LEU A 100 -1.04 -13.57 -16.60
N LYS A 101 -0.32 -14.46 -15.93
CA LYS A 101 -0.81 -15.82 -15.62
C LYS A 101 -1.93 -15.77 -14.57
N GLY A 102 -1.80 -14.91 -13.58
CA GLY A 102 -2.76 -14.77 -12.49
C GLY A 102 -4.09 -14.15 -12.90
N MET A 103 -4.11 -13.30 -13.94
CA MET A 103 -5.35 -12.75 -14.49
C MET A 103 -6.30 -13.86 -14.97
N PHE A 104 -5.77 -14.93 -15.49
CA PHE A 104 -6.53 -16.09 -15.99
C PHE A 104 -6.40 -17.34 -15.12
N ALA A 105 -6.08 -17.17 -13.82
CA ALA A 105 -5.99 -18.29 -12.88
C ALA A 105 -7.29 -19.10 -12.81
N GLN A 106 -8.43 -18.42 -12.83
CA GLN A 106 -9.73 -19.07 -13.01
C GLN A 106 -10.01 -19.23 -14.51
N LYS A 107 -10.14 -20.48 -14.97
CA LYS A 107 -10.40 -20.80 -16.39
C LYS A 107 -11.72 -20.20 -16.91
N LYS A 108 -12.73 -20.01 -16.05
CA LYS A 108 -14.00 -19.37 -16.42
C LYS A 108 -13.83 -17.91 -16.87
N ASN A 109 -12.76 -17.23 -16.44
CA ASN A 109 -12.49 -15.85 -16.84
C ASN A 109 -12.22 -15.72 -18.35
N TYR A 110 -11.75 -16.79 -19.01
CA TYR A 110 -11.58 -16.80 -20.47
C TYR A 110 -12.89 -16.57 -21.25
N PHE A 111 -14.03 -16.91 -20.67
CA PHE A 111 -15.33 -16.78 -21.31
C PHE A 111 -16.22 -15.70 -20.69
N ASN A 112 -15.68 -14.87 -19.79
CA ASN A 112 -16.42 -13.87 -19.04
C ASN A 112 -16.29 -12.49 -19.68
N LEU A 113 -17.33 -12.03 -20.38
CA LEU A 113 -17.36 -10.71 -21.02
C LEU A 113 -17.16 -9.55 -20.04
N LYS A 114 -17.69 -9.66 -18.81
CA LYS A 114 -17.49 -8.65 -17.77
C LYS A 114 -16.02 -8.57 -17.38
N PHE A 115 -15.33 -9.70 -17.31
CA PHE A 115 -13.90 -9.74 -17.03
C PHE A 115 -13.08 -9.03 -18.13
N TYR A 116 -13.41 -9.23 -19.41
CA TYR A 116 -12.76 -8.51 -20.51
C TYR A 116 -13.04 -7.01 -20.50
N LYS A 117 -14.26 -6.61 -20.07
CA LYS A 117 -14.58 -5.19 -19.90
C LYS A 117 -13.71 -4.54 -18.82
N MET A 118 -13.54 -5.22 -17.68
CA MET A 118 -12.58 -4.83 -16.63
C MET A 118 -11.14 -4.75 -17.19
N LEU A 119 -10.68 -5.77 -17.90
CA LEU A 119 -9.32 -5.79 -18.47
C LEU A 119 -9.07 -4.64 -19.45
N LYS A 120 -10.03 -4.35 -20.32
CA LYS A 120 -9.97 -3.21 -21.24
C LYS A 120 -9.74 -1.92 -20.48
N ASP A 121 -10.47 -1.72 -19.39
CA ASP A 121 -10.37 -0.49 -18.61
C ASP A 121 -9.11 -0.46 -17.73
N ILE A 122 -8.62 -1.59 -17.25
CA ILE A 122 -7.29 -1.70 -16.63
C ILE A 122 -6.22 -1.23 -17.62
N ILE A 123 -6.22 -1.76 -18.85
CA ILE A 123 -5.27 -1.35 -19.89
C ILE A 123 -5.40 0.13 -20.21
N ARG A 124 -6.63 0.63 -20.38
CA ARG A 124 -6.90 2.05 -20.59
C ARG A 124 -6.37 2.92 -19.46
N PHE A 125 -6.60 2.51 -18.23
CA PHE A 125 -6.12 3.20 -17.02
C PHE A 125 -4.59 3.23 -16.96
N PHE A 126 -3.91 2.15 -17.31
CA PHE A 126 -2.45 2.11 -17.36
C PHE A 126 -1.86 2.95 -18.49
N ILE A 127 -2.43 2.89 -19.70
CA ILE A 127 -1.93 3.65 -20.86
C ILE A 127 -2.13 5.15 -20.67
N PHE A 128 -3.29 5.54 -20.20
CA PHE A 128 -3.70 6.93 -20.10
C PHE A 128 -3.67 7.48 -18.67
N GLY A 129 -3.34 6.66 -17.67
CA GLY A 129 -3.40 7.05 -16.25
C GLY A 129 -2.55 8.27 -15.92
N TYR A 130 -1.40 8.43 -16.58
CA TYR A 130 -0.61 9.66 -16.50
C TYR A 130 -1.37 10.89 -17.00
N LYS A 131 -2.05 10.77 -18.15
CA LYS A 131 -2.85 11.86 -18.74
C LYS A 131 -4.08 12.15 -17.87
N TYR A 132 -4.71 11.14 -17.35
CA TYR A 132 -5.90 11.29 -16.51
C TYR A 132 -5.57 11.89 -15.13
N ALA A 133 -4.41 11.61 -14.55
CA ALA A 133 -3.99 12.20 -13.29
C ALA A 133 -3.81 13.73 -13.37
N PHE A 134 -3.55 14.28 -14.57
CA PHE A 134 -3.44 15.72 -14.80
C PHE A 134 -4.79 16.41 -15.10
N ASN A 135 -5.81 15.64 -15.48
CA ASN A 135 -7.13 16.16 -15.87
C ASN A 135 -8.20 15.97 -14.78
N VAL A 136 -7.78 15.77 -13.53
CA VAL A 136 -8.70 15.72 -12.39
C VAL A 136 -9.17 17.13 -12.06
N ARG A 137 -10.48 17.31 -11.92
CA ARG A 137 -11.07 18.60 -11.53
C ARG A 137 -10.76 18.87 -10.05
N GLU A 138 -10.75 20.14 -9.69
CA GLU A 138 -10.59 20.53 -8.30
C GLU A 138 -11.77 19.98 -7.47
N ASN A 139 -11.45 19.39 -6.31
CA ASN A 139 -12.42 18.75 -5.40
C ASN A 139 -13.22 17.57 -5.99
N GLU A 140 -12.79 17.00 -7.11
CA GLU A 140 -13.41 15.81 -7.69
C GLU A 140 -13.11 14.57 -6.84
N ASN A 141 -14.15 13.84 -6.39
CA ASN A 141 -13.98 12.56 -5.73
C ASN A 141 -13.80 11.42 -6.75
N LEU A 142 -13.42 10.24 -6.26
CA LEU A 142 -13.13 9.09 -7.13
C LEU A 142 -14.37 8.66 -7.92
N LYS A 143 -15.56 8.66 -7.30
CA LYS A 143 -16.81 8.27 -7.97
C LYS A 143 -17.11 9.17 -9.17
N ASP A 144 -17.04 10.47 -8.96
CA ASP A 144 -17.32 11.45 -10.03
C ASP A 144 -16.29 11.37 -11.15
N TYR A 145 -15.02 11.17 -10.79
CA TYR A 145 -13.94 10.96 -11.75
C TYR A 145 -14.17 9.71 -12.61
N LEU A 146 -14.51 8.55 -12.00
CA LEU A 146 -14.75 7.31 -12.73
C LEU A 146 -15.94 7.47 -13.72
N ASN A 147 -17.02 8.08 -13.26
CA ASN A 147 -18.20 8.36 -14.09
C ASN A 147 -17.86 9.29 -15.26
N ARG A 148 -17.19 10.40 -15.00
CA ARG A 148 -16.78 11.38 -16.03
C ARG A 148 -15.84 10.77 -17.06
N CYS A 149 -14.94 9.91 -16.63
CA CYS A 149 -14.02 9.22 -17.51
C CYS A 149 -14.63 7.99 -18.18
N ASN A 150 -15.90 7.69 -17.90
CA ASN A 150 -16.63 6.57 -18.46
C ASN A 150 -15.89 5.23 -18.28
N PHE A 151 -15.43 4.99 -17.05
CA PHE A 151 -14.91 3.69 -16.63
C PHE A 151 -16.06 2.75 -16.30
N SER A 152 -15.88 1.46 -16.58
CA SER A 152 -16.90 0.45 -16.30
C SER A 152 -17.03 0.15 -14.80
N ASP A 153 -18.22 -0.25 -14.40
CA ASP A 153 -18.48 -0.72 -13.04
C ASP A 153 -17.60 -1.93 -12.67
N GLU A 154 -17.32 -2.79 -13.63
CA GLU A 154 -16.43 -3.93 -13.45
C GLU A 154 -14.99 -3.49 -13.13
N PHE A 155 -14.49 -2.47 -13.80
CA PHE A 155 -13.18 -1.91 -13.47
C PHE A 155 -13.17 -1.25 -12.08
N ALA A 156 -14.20 -0.46 -11.79
CA ALA A 156 -14.31 0.21 -10.51
C ALA A 156 -14.41 -0.79 -9.35
N ASN A 157 -15.41 -1.68 -9.39
CA ASN A 157 -15.77 -2.54 -8.27
C ASN A 157 -14.89 -3.79 -8.15
N ASP A 158 -14.38 -4.31 -9.26
CA ASP A 158 -13.62 -5.56 -9.26
C ASP A 158 -12.10 -5.35 -9.31
N HIS A 159 -11.62 -4.10 -9.51
CA HIS A 159 -10.17 -3.83 -9.58
C HIS A 159 -9.74 -2.61 -8.76
N LEU A 160 -10.21 -1.40 -9.12
CA LEU A 160 -9.64 -0.17 -8.57
C LEU A 160 -10.02 0.04 -7.10
N ILE A 161 -11.28 -0.17 -6.74
CA ILE A 161 -11.77 -0.02 -5.36
C ILE A 161 -11.13 -1.06 -4.44
N PRO A 162 -11.14 -2.38 -4.73
CA PRO A 162 -10.47 -3.37 -3.90
C PRO A 162 -8.98 -3.10 -3.70
N MET A 163 -8.28 -2.73 -4.77
CA MET A 163 -6.86 -2.38 -4.68
C MET A 163 -6.62 -1.15 -3.80
N SER A 164 -7.45 -0.13 -3.96
CA SER A 164 -7.37 1.09 -3.15
C SER A 164 -7.69 0.80 -1.69
N SER A 165 -8.74 0.05 -1.40
CA SER A 165 -9.14 -0.36 -0.05
C SER A 165 -8.02 -1.13 0.66
N ALA A 166 -7.36 -2.04 -0.04
CA ALA A 166 -6.22 -2.78 0.50
C ALA A 166 -5.03 -1.86 0.84
N ILE A 167 -4.75 -0.86 -0.01
CA ILE A 167 -3.63 0.09 0.19
C ILE A 167 -3.89 1.01 1.39
N TRP A 168 -5.11 1.53 1.52
CA TRP A 168 -5.46 2.48 2.59
C TRP A 168 -6.10 1.83 3.82
N SER A 169 -6.29 0.50 3.81
CA SER A 169 -6.92 -0.25 4.91
C SER A 169 -8.26 0.37 5.34
N CYS A 170 -9.08 0.77 4.37
CA CYS A 170 -10.38 1.40 4.61
C CYS A 170 -11.50 0.73 3.81
N PRO A 171 -12.76 0.86 4.27
CA PRO A 171 -13.91 0.28 3.59
C PRO A 171 -14.06 0.80 2.15
N GLU A 172 -14.51 -0.08 1.25
CA GLU A 172 -14.69 0.25 -0.17
C GLU A 172 -15.59 1.47 -0.42
N LYS A 173 -16.64 1.64 0.40
CA LYS A 173 -17.55 2.80 0.30
C LYS A 173 -16.85 4.13 0.55
N GLU A 174 -15.85 4.14 1.40
CA GLU A 174 -15.09 5.34 1.72
C GLU A 174 -14.14 5.71 0.58
N ILE A 175 -13.57 4.74 -0.12
CA ILE A 175 -12.68 4.96 -1.26
C ILE A 175 -13.33 5.82 -2.34
N LEU A 176 -14.62 5.63 -2.60
CA LEU A 176 -15.35 6.41 -3.61
C LEU A 176 -15.43 7.90 -3.29
N THR A 177 -15.33 8.26 -2.01
CA THR A 177 -15.36 9.66 -1.56
C THR A 177 -13.97 10.31 -1.53
N PHE A 178 -12.90 9.55 -1.74
CA PHE A 178 -11.53 10.07 -1.72
C PHE A 178 -11.32 11.09 -2.84
N PRO A 179 -10.53 12.14 -2.59
CA PRO A 179 -10.11 13.06 -3.65
C PRO A 179 -9.36 12.29 -4.75
N ALA A 180 -9.92 12.25 -5.96
CA ALA A 180 -9.37 11.51 -7.08
C ALA A 180 -7.92 11.91 -7.38
N LYS A 181 -7.59 13.21 -7.26
CA LYS A 181 -6.23 13.73 -7.46
C LYS A 181 -5.21 13.07 -6.54
N ASN A 182 -5.54 12.91 -5.26
CA ASN A 182 -4.62 12.32 -4.28
C ASN A 182 -4.38 10.84 -4.57
N LEU A 183 -5.46 10.10 -4.86
CA LEU A 183 -5.40 8.69 -5.20
C LEU A 183 -4.58 8.44 -6.46
N LEU A 184 -4.85 9.15 -7.54
CA LEU A 184 -4.14 9.00 -8.81
C LEU A 184 -2.67 9.45 -8.71
N THR A 185 -2.39 10.50 -7.94
CA THR A 185 -1.02 10.93 -7.66
C THR A 185 -0.24 9.87 -6.90
N PHE A 186 -0.88 9.24 -5.92
CA PHE A 186 -0.28 8.12 -5.20
C PHE A 186 0.03 6.95 -6.14
N PHE A 187 -0.93 6.50 -6.95
CA PHE A 187 -0.70 5.44 -7.92
C PHE A 187 0.44 5.75 -8.89
N LYS A 188 0.50 7.00 -9.37
CA LYS A 188 1.60 7.48 -10.23
C LYS A 188 2.95 7.40 -9.51
N ASN A 189 3.05 7.97 -8.31
CA ASN A 189 4.29 8.04 -7.55
C ASN A 189 4.81 6.64 -7.18
N HIS A 190 3.91 5.72 -6.86
CA HIS A 190 4.24 4.34 -6.53
C HIS A 190 4.37 3.43 -7.76
N GLN A 191 4.30 4.00 -8.97
CA GLN A 191 4.42 3.28 -10.26
C GLN A 191 3.38 2.14 -10.40
N LEU A 192 2.24 2.26 -9.73
CA LEU A 192 1.16 1.28 -9.78
C LEU A 192 0.34 1.36 -11.07
N ILE A 193 0.52 2.44 -11.85
CA ILE A 193 -0.05 2.64 -13.18
C ILE A 193 1.01 2.55 -14.29
N ASN A 194 2.06 1.76 -14.08
CA ASN A 194 3.12 1.56 -15.07
C ASN A 194 3.34 0.07 -15.31
N PHE A 195 3.13 -0.40 -16.54
CA PHE A 195 3.36 -1.79 -16.91
C PHE A 195 4.84 -2.18 -16.96
N LEU A 196 5.71 -1.23 -17.31
CA LEU A 196 7.10 -1.51 -17.64
C LEU A 196 8.05 -1.41 -16.43
N ILE A 197 7.70 -0.57 -15.47
CA ILE A 197 8.56 -0.28 -14.32
C ILE A 197 7.80 -0.63 -13.05
N ARG A 198 8.17 -1.74 -12.42
CA ARG A 198 7.62 -2.12 -11.10
C ARG A 198 8.57 -1.68 -9.99
N PRO A 199 8.06 -1.14 -8.88
CA PRO A 199 8.87 -0.80 -7.72
C PRO A 199 9.62 -2.03 -7.20
N LYS A 200 10.88 -1.85 -6.83
CA LYS A 200 11.64 -2.90 -6.14
C LYS A 200 11.33 -2.82 -4.65
N TRP A 201 10.42 -3.65 -4.22
CA TRP A 201 9.97 -3.70 -2.84
C TRP A 201 11.01 -4.32 -1.91
N ARG A 202 11.02 -3.85 -0.69
CA ARG A 202 11.88 -4.31 0.39
C ARG A 202 11.09 -4.40 1.69
N THR A 203 11.59 -5.21 2.61
CA THR A 203 11.10 -5.29 3.99
C THR A 203 12.27 -5.28 4.96
N VAL A 204 12.01 -5.02 6.22
CA VAL A 204 13.00 -5.10 7.29
C VAL A 204 13.27 -6.58 7.60
N LYS A 205 14.54 -6.98 7.62
CA LYS A 205 14.90 -8.36 7.94
C LYS A 205 14.58 -8.64 9.42
N GLY A 206 13.78 -9.68 9.66
CA GLY A 206 13.40 -10.07 11.01
C GLY A 206 12.22 -9.31 11.61
N GLY A 207 11.54 -8.47 10.81
CA GLY A 207 10.34 -7.74 11.18
C GLY A 207 10.56 -6.24 11.43
N SER A 208 9.49 -5.47 11.31
CA SER A 208 9.51 -4.01 11.40
C SER A 208 9.67 -3.45 12.82
N ILE A 209 9.54 -4.30 13.82
CA ILE A 209 9.67 -3.99 15.25
C ILE A 209 11.01 -4.53 15.78
N GLN A 210 12.10 -3.94 15.38
CA GLN A 210 13.45 -4.28 15.88
C GLN A 210 14.04 -3.13 16.68
#